data_d159185497aaba581166ac29ab3b54e2
#
_entry.id   d159185497aaba581166ac29ab3b54e2
#
_cell.length_a   1.000
_cell.length_b   1.000
_cell.length_c   1.000
_cell.angle_alpha   90.00
_cell.angle_beta   90.00
_cell.angle_gamma   90.00
#
_symmetry.space_group_name_H-M   'P 1'
#
loop_
_entity.id
_entity.type
_entity.pdbx_description
1 polymer ?
#
loop_
_entity_poly.entity_id
_entity_poly.type
_entity_poly.pdbx_seq_one_letter_code
_entity_poly.pdbx_strand_id
1 'polypeptide(L)'
;MKDIMGIEIENMSAASAVRRIMGLLAREPLSVCTVLRADMLLLAEKDEEYREYLSQTALRIVGDAAILKAMGEERKDRLEELENHSFQTQLLKELSENGRPVAVLTETEAEKEKTVENLKRNYPSLSLAGAFSMETSDDMDDAVNHINGLDAELVIA
;
A
#
# COMPACT_ATOMS: atom_id res chain seq x y z
N MET A 1 -2.42 -19.74 -3.64
CA MET A 1 -2.25 -18.66 -4.64
C MET A 1 -3.19 -18.92 -5.82
N LYS A 2 -3.87 -17.91 -6.28
CA LYS A 2 -4.77 -18.01 -7.44
C LYS A 2 -4.41 -17.00 -8.49
N ASP A 3 -4.54 -17.39 -9.75
CA ASP A 3 -4.40 -16.49 -10.89
C ASP A 3 -5.75 -15.83 -11.20
N ILE A 4 -5.77 -14.50 -11.24
CA ILE A 4 -6.91 -13.69 -11.67
C ILE A 4 -6.42 -12.74 -12.76
N MET A 5 -6.87 -12.95 -13.98
CA MET A 5 -6.52 -12.12 -15.15
C MET A 5 -5.00 -12.06 -15.41
N GLY A 6 -4.28 -13.15 -15.17
CA GLY A 6 -2.83 -13.22 -15.34
C GLY A 6 -2.01 -12.65 -14.16
N ILE A 7 -2.66 -12.33 -13.05
CA ILE A 7 -2.01 -11.87 -11.82
C ILE A 7 -2.17 -12.93 -10.74
N GLU A 8 -1.06 -13.42 -10.22
CA GLU A 8 -1.07 -14.35 -9.08
C GLU A 8 -1.34 -13.59 -7.78
N ILE A 9 -2.40 -13.97 -7.08
CA ILE A 9 -2.85 -13.34 -5.83
C ILE A 9 -2.90 -14.37 -4.71
N GLU A 10 -2.31 -14.03 -3.57
CA GLU A 10 -2.41 -14.80 -2.35
C GLU A 10 -3.46 -14.17 -1.42
N ASN A 11 -4.42 -14.97 -0.97
CA ASN A 11 -5.40 -14.52 0.02
C ASN A 11 -4.81 -14.62 1.43
N MET A 12 -4.01 -13.62 1.80
CA MET A 12 -3.43 -13.55 3.14
C MET A 12 -4.28 -12.69 4.08
N SER A 13 -4.28 -13.02 5.37
CA SER A 13 -4.92 -12.21 6.40
C SER A 13 -4.21 -10.85 6.56
N ALA A 14 -4.89 -9.87 7.15
CA ALA A 14 -4.31 -8.56 7.46
C ALA A 14 -3.03 -8.72 8.31
N ALA A 15 -3.06 -9.54 9.35
CA ALA A 15 -1.90 -9.79 10.19
C ALA A 15 -0.71 -10.42 9.44
N SER A 16 -0.98 -11.34 8.52
CA SER A 16 0.07 -11.94 7.68
C SER A 16 0.69 -10.94 6.72
N ALA A 17 -0.13 -10.10 6.08
CA ALA A 17 0.32 -9.04 5.18
C ALA A 17 1.22 -8.03 5.93
N VAL A 18 0.79 -7.58 7.10
CA VAL A 18 1.58 -6.66 7.94
C VAL A 18 2.93 -7.26 8.31
N ARG A 19 2.98 -8.51 8.77
CA ARG A 19 4.24 -9.18 9.10
C ARG A 19 5.20 -9.26 7.91
N ARG A 20 4.69 -9.54 6.72
CA ARG A 20 5.50 -9.58 5.50
C ARG A 20 6.07 -8.21 5.16
N ILE A 21 5.27 -7.16 5.24
CA ILE A 21 5.74 -5.78 5.01
C ILE A 21 6.80 -5.39 6.03
N MET A 22 6.57 -5.63 7.30
CA MET A 22 7.57 -5.34 8.35
C MET A 22 8.90 -6.08 8.10
N GLY A 23 8.84 -7.30 7.59
CA GLY A 23 10.01 -8.07 7.19
C GLY A 23 10.74 -7.53 5.95
N LEU A 24 10.08 -6.73 5.11
CA LEU A 24 10.68 -6.11 3.93
C LEU A 24 11.36 -4.78 4.23
N LEU A 25 10.99 -4.08 5.32
CA LEU A 25 11.50 -2.74 5.63
C LEU A 25 13.02 -2.67 5.80
N ALA A 26 13.65 -3.75 6.26
CA ALA A 26 15.10 -3.82 6.48
C ALA A 26 15.86 -4.43 5.29
N ARG A 27 15.21 -4.64 4.17
CA ARG A 27 15.79 -5.32 3.00
C ARG A 27 16.02 -4.36 1.84
N GLU A 28 17.14 -4.56 1.16
CA GLU A 28 17.41 -3.97 -0.13
C GLU A 28 17.36 -5.06 -1.21
N PRO A 29 16.92 -4.74 -2.43
CA PRO A 29 16.45 -3.45 -2.94
C PRO A 29 15.04 -3.09 -2.45
N LEU A 30 14.59 -1.87 -2.81
CA LEU A 30 13.24 -1.38 -2.54
C LEU A 30 12.16 -2.39 -2.99
N SER A 31 11.22 -2.68 -2.09
CA SER A 31 10.09 -3.55 -2.39
C SER A 31 8.82 -2.72 -2.60
N VAL A 32 8.06 -3.07 -3.63
CA VAL A 32 6.74 -2.48 -3.88
C VAL A 32 5.67 -3.47 -3.44
N CYS A 33 4.75 -3.00 -2.60
CA CYS A 33 3.58 -3.75 -2.16
C CYS A 33 2.32 -3.03 -2.62
N THR A 34 1.37 -3.76 -3.14
CA THR A 34 0.15 -3.18 -3.71
C THR A 34 -1.08 -3.72 -3.01
N VAL A 35 -1.98 -2.83 -2.61
CA VAL A 35 -3.34 -3.19 -2.20
C VAL A 35 -4.20 -3.21 -3.45
N LEU A 36 -4.57 -4.40 -3.88
CA LEU A 36 -5.28 -4.61 -5.13
C LEU A 36 -6.77 -4.27 -5.02
N ARG A 37 -7.26 -3.51 -5.99
CA ARG A 37 -8.69 -3.29 -6.23
C ARG A 37 -9.10 -3.92 -7.55
N ALA A 38 -10.40 -4.18 -7.70
CA ALA A 38 -10.95 -4.79 -8.91
C ALA A 38 -10.67 -3.96 -10.18
N ASP A 39 -10.73 -2.62 -10.08
CA ASP A 39 -10.43 -1.72 -11.21
C ASP A 39 -8.98 -1.83 -11.69
N MET A 40 -8.05 -2.10 -10.80
CA MET A 40 -6.63 -2.33 -11.15
C MET A 40 -6.46 -3.62 -11.97
N LEU A 41 -7.16 -4.69 -11.61
CA LEU A 41 -7.14 -5.95 -12.36
C LEU A 41 -7.78 -5.81 -13.74
N LEU A 42 -8.89 -5.06 -13.83
CA LEU A 42 -9.53 -4.76 -15.12
C LEU A 42 -8.63 -3.90 -16.04
N LEU A 43 -7.85 -2.98 -15.48
CA LEU A 43 -6.85 -2.23 -16.22
C LEU A 43 -5.73 -3.15 -16.70
N ALA A 44 -5.21 -4.01 -15.84
CA ALA A 44 -4.16 -4.96 -16.18
C ALA A 44 -4.56 -5.96 -17.28
N GLU A 45 -5.85 -6.28 -17.41
CA GLU A 45 -6.37 -7.10 -18.52
C GLU A 45 -6.16 -6.43 -19.87
N LYS A 46 -6.25 -5.09 -19.92
CA LYS A 46 -6.19 -4.30 -21.15
C LYS A 46 -4.82 -3.71 -21.44
N ASP A 47 -3.98 -3.61 -20.42
CA ASP A 47 -2.66 -2.99 -20.47
C ASP A 47 -1.60 -4.00 -20.01
N GLU A 48 -0.83 -4.50 -20.96
CA GLU A 48 0.18 -5.53 -20.70
C GLU A 48 1.35 -5.02 -19.84
N GLU A 49 1.76 -3.77 -20.04
CA GLU A 49 2.83 -3.15 -19.26
C GLU A 49 2.41 -3.00 -17.80
N TYR A 50 1.17 -2.55 -17.56
CA TYR A 50 0.62 -2.44 -16.23
C TYR A 50 0.45 -3.81 -15.54
N ARG A 51 0.03 -4.83 -16.30
CA ARG A 51 -0.05 -6.22 -15.81
C ARG A 51 1.31 -6.75 -15.39
N GLU A 52 2.34 -6.52 -16.21
CA GLU A 52 3.71 -6.91 -15.89
C GLU A 52 4.20 -6.20 -14.62
N TYR A 53 3.97 -4.90 -14.51
CA TYR A 53 4.27 -4.14 -13.31
C TYR A 53 3.63 -4.75 -12.05
N LEU A 54 2.32 -5.02 -12.06
CA LEU A 54 1.63 -5.63 -10.93
C LEU A 54 2.19 -7.03 -10.59
N SER A 55 2.56 -7.81 -11.60
CA SER A 55 3.10 -9.16 -11.42
C SER A 55 4.47 -9.15 -10.74
N GLN A 56 5.24 -8.08 -10.91
CA GLN A 56 6.58 -7.91 -10.33
C GLN A 56 6.56 -7.33 -8.92
N THR A 57 5.42 -6.85 -8.41
CA THR A 57 5.34 -6.35 -7.03
C THR A 57 5.62 -7.46 -6.01
N ALA A 58 6.29 -7.11 -4.93
CA ALA A 58 6.70 -8.07 -3.89
C ALA A 58 5.50 -8.71 -3.17
N LEU A 59 4.46 -7.91 -2.92
CA LEU A 59 3.22 -8.36 -2.31
C LEU A 59 2.02 -7.76 -3.03
N ARG A 60 1.01 -8.57 -3.23
CA ARG A 60 -0.30 -8.20 -3.76
C ARG A 60 -1.35 -8.54 -2.71
N ILE A 61 -1.83 -7.52 -2.03
CA ILE A 61 -2.74 -7.63 -0.89
C ILE A 61 -4.16 -7.39 -1.40
N VAL A 62 -5.07 -8.29 -1.10
CA VAL A 62 -6.47 -8.13 -1.49
C VAL A 62 -7.07 -6.91 -0.80
N GLY A 63 -7.57 -5.94 -1.56
CA GLY A 63 -8.14 -4.69 -1.07
C GLY A 63 -9.66 -4.55 -1.27
N ASP A 64 -10.30 -5.56 -1.90
CA ASP A 64 -11.69 -5.42 -2.33
C ASP A 64 -12.40 -6.78 -2.37
N ALA A 65 -13.65 -6.79 -1.93
CA ALA A 65 -14.45 -8.00 -1.83
C ALA A 65 -14.72 -8.68 -3.19
N ALA A 66 -14.73 -7.92 -4.29
CA ALA A 66 -14.91 -8.49 -5.63
C ALA A 66 -13.74 -9.41 -6.00
N ILE A 67 -12.53 -9.13 -5.52
CA ILE A 67 -11.36 -9.99 -5.71
C ILE A 67 -11.53 -11.30 -4.93
N LEU A 68 -11.98 -11.24 -3.67
CA LEU A 68 -12.28 -12.44 -2.89
C LEU A 68 -13.32 -13.31 -3.56
N LYS A 69 -14.35 -12.70 -4.14
CA LYS A 69 -15.37 -13.40 -4.89
C LYS A 69 -14.79 -14.10 -6.13
N ALA A 70 -13.99 -13.41 -6.92
CA ALA A 70 -13.33 -13.98 -8.09
C ALA A 70 -12.38 -15.14 -7.73
N MET A 71 -11.78 -15.09 -6.53
CA MET A 71 -10.92 -16.15 -6.00
C MET A 71 -11.73 -17.34 -5.43
N GLY A 72 -13.03 -17.18 -5.16
CA GLY A 72 -13.84 -18.15 -4.42
C GLY A 72 -13.45 -18.24 -2.93
N GLU A 73 -13.01 -17.14 -2.36
CA GLU A 73 -12.45 -17.03 -1.00
C GLU A 73 -13.26 -16.06 -0.13
N GLU A 74 -14.57 -15.94 -0.38
CA GLU A 74 -15.49 -15.07 0.34
C GLU A 74 -15.82 -15.61 1.75
N ARG A 75 -14.82 -15.76 2.61
CA ARG A 75 -15.04 -16.13 4.00
C ARG A 75 -15.41 -14.90 4.82
N LYS A 76 -16.22 -15.10 5.84
CA LYS A 76 -16.72 -14.03 6.71
C LYS A 76 -15.59 -13.23 7.35
N ASP A 77 -14.57 -13.90 7.88
CA ASP A 77 -13.41 -13.28 8.50
C ASP A 77 -12.65 -12.35 7.54
N ARG A 78 -12.50 -12.76 6.28
CA ARG A 78 -11.81 -11.95 5.27
C ARG A 78 -12.64 -10.73 4.84
N LEU A 79 -13.95 -10.91 4.70
CA LEU A 79 -14.87 -9.80 4.38
C LEU A 79 -14.90 -8.77 5.51
N GLU A 80 -14.93 -9.21 6.76
CA GLU A 80 -14.86 -8.32 7.94
C GLU A 80 -13.54 -7.55 8.00
N GLU A 81 -12.41 -8.18 7.69
CA GLU A 81 -11.12 -7.49 7.61
C GLU A 81 -11.10 -6.37 6.56
N LEU A 82 -11.71 -6.61 5.39
CA LEU A 82 -11.82 -5.59 4.34
C LEU A 82 -12.74 -4.44 4.75
N GLU A 83 -13.89 -4.75 5.32
CA GLU A 83 -14.88 -3.76 5.78
C GLU A 83 -14.29 -2.85 6.87
N ASN A 84 -13.51 -3.42 7.77
CA ASN A 84 -12.87 -2.71 8.88
C ASN A 84 -11.52 -2.06 8.51
N HIS A 85 -11.06 -2.16 7.27
CA HIS A 85 -9.74 -1.70 6.85
C HIS A 85 -8.60 -2.23 7.75
N SER A 86 -8.70 -3.51 8.13
CA SER A 86 -7.84 -4.12 9.14
C SER A 86 -6.35 -4.10 8.78
N PHE A 87 -6.03 -4.30 7.50
CA PHE A 87 -4.65 -4.24 7.03
C PHE A 87 -4.03 -2.86 7.28
N GLN A 88 -4.68 -1.79 6.84
CA GLN A 88 -4.20 -0.42 6.99
C GLN A 88 -4.05 -0.03 8.46
N THR A 89 -5.06 -0.35 9.27
CA THR A 89 -5.06 -0.07 10.71
C THR A 89 -3.94 -0.81 11.44
N GLN A 90 -3.76 -2.09 11.17
CA GLN A 90 -2.71 -2.89 11.79
C GLN A 90 -1.31 -2.46 11.34
N LEU A 91 -1.12 -2.13 10.06
CA LEU A 91 0.15 -1.64 9.55
C LEU A 91 0.57 -0.33 10.22
N LEU A 92 -0.33 0.64 10.26
CA LEU A 92 -0.06 1.94 10.89
C LEU A 92 0.22 1.81 12.39
N LYS A 93 -0.49 0.90 13.07
CA LYS A 93 -0.23 0.59 14.48
C LYS A 93 1.18 0.02 14.68
N GLU A 94 1.58 -0.97 13.90
CA GLU A 94 2.91 -1.58 13.96
C GLU A 94 4.02 -0.57 13.67
N LEU A 95 3.86 0.26 12.66
CA LEU A 95 4.81 1.31 12.32
C LEU A 95 4.94 2.34 13.46
N SER A 96 3.83 2.71 14.11
CA SER A 96 3.81 3.63 15.24
C SER A 96 4.52 3.04 16.46
N GLU A 97 4.23 1.79 16.79
CA GLU A 97 4.80 1.09 17.96
C GLU A 97 6.30 0.83 17.81
N ASN A 98 6.77 0.61 16.57
CA ASN A 98 8.18 0.34 16.27
C ASN A 98 8.99 1.59 15.90
N GLY A 99 8.38 2.77 15.88
CA GLY A 99 9.04 4.03 15.55
C GLY A 99 9.61 4.09 14.14
N ARG A 100 9.03 3.33 13.20
CA ARG A 100 9.50 3.29 11.81
C ARG A 100 9.10 4.56 11.07
N PRO A 101 10.05 5.30 10.48
CA PRO A 101 9.74 6.54 9.78
C PRO A 101 9.00 6.28 8.47
N VAL A 102 7.90 7.02 8.28
CA VAL A 102 6.99 6.91 7.15
C VAL A 102 6.94 8.22 6.40
N ALA A 103 6.95 8.17 5.07
CA ALA A 103 6.62 9.30 4.20
C ALA A 103 5.29 9.08 3.48
N VAL A 104 4.65 10.15 3.10
CA VAL A 104 3.38 10.15 2.34
C VAL A 104 3.62 10.81 0.99
N LEU A 105 3.17 10.16 -0.07
CA LEU A 105 3.13 10.69 -1.43
C LEU A 105 1.70 10.65 -1.94
N THR A 106 1.19 11.78 -2.42
CA THR A 106 -0.17 11.91 -2.96
C THR A 106 -0.16 12.56 -4.35
N GLU A 107 -1.26 12.47 -5.07
CA GLU A 107 -1.41 13.16 -6.35
C GLU A 107 -1.59 14.66 -6.14
N THR A 108 -2.48 15.05 -5.22
CA THR A 108 -2.84 16.46 -4.99
C THR A 108 -2.40 16.97 -3.62
N GLU A 109 -2.24 18.28 -3.50
CA GLU A 109 -1.91 18.94 -2.25
C GLU A 109 -3.03 18.77 -1.21
N ALA A 110 -4.29 18.84 -1.65
CA ALA A 110 -5.45 18.64 -0.78
C ALA A 110 -5.50 17.24 -0.16
N GLU A 111 -5.17 16.20 -0.95
CA GLU A 111 -5.06 14.83 -0.45
C GLU A 111 -3.93 14.69 0.56
N LYS A 112 -2.79 15.32 0.30
CA LYS A 112 -1.65 15.33 1.22
C LYS A 112 -2.04 15.91 2.57
N GLU A 113 -2.62 17.10 2.58
CA GLU A 113 -3.04 17.78 3.81
C GLU A 113 -4.03 16.93 4.61
N LYS A 114 -5.04 16.38 3.95
CA LYS A 114 -6.05 15.51 4.57
C LYS A 114 -5.44 14.24 5.13
N THR A 115 -4.55 13.59 4.38
CA THR A 115 -3.88 12.36 4.80
C THR A 115 -3.00 12.61 6.02
N VAL A 116 -2.17 13.64 6.00
CA VAL A 116 -1.31 14.03 7.12
C VAL A 116 -2.13 14.36 8.37
N GLU A 117 -3.21 15.11 8.22
CA GLU A 117 -4.11 15.45 9.34
C GLU A 117 -4.72 14.18 9.96
N ASN A 118 -5.23 13.27 9.14
CA ASN A 118 -5.81 12.01 9.60
C ASN A 118 -4.78 11.12 10.32
N LEU A 119 -3.56 11.02 9.78
CA LEU A 119 -2.48 10.25 10.41
C LEU A 119 -2.08 10.83 11.76
N LYS A 120 -1.91 12.14 11.87
CA LYS A 120 -1.58 12.81 13.14
C LYS A 120 -2.67 12.66 14.18
N ARG A 121 -3.94 12.68 13.75
CA ARG A 121 -5.09 12.53 14.64
C ARG A 121 -5.23 11.11 15.18
N ASN A 122 -5.15 10.11 14.30
CA ASN A 122 -5.44 8.71 14.63
C ASN A 122 -4.21 7.94 15.11
N TYR A 123 -3.02 8.36 14.70
CA TYR A 123 -1.74 7.73 15.03
C TYR A 123 -0.71 8.78 15.51
N PRO A 124 -0.94 9.40 16.68
CA PRO A 124 -0.08 10.50 17.15
C PRO A 124 1.37 10.08 17.42
N SER A 125 1.61 8.79 17.63
CA SER A 125 2.95 8.23 17.84
C SER A 125 3.66 7.81 16.54
N LEU A 126 3.00 7.95 15.38
CA LEU A 126 3.60 7.63 14.10
C LEU A 126 4.75 8.60 13.78
N SER A 127 5.90 8.04 13.44
CA SER A 127 7.05 8.84 12.98
C SER A 127 6.84 9.24 11.51
N LEU A 128 6.24 10.41 11.31
CA LEU A 128 6.01 10.97 9.98
C LEU A 128 7.24 11.78 9.55
N ALA A 129 8.06 11.20 8.67
CA ALA A 129 9.29 11.84 8.17
C ALA A 129 9.01 13.03 7.24
N GLY A 130 7.89 12.98 6.53
CA GLY A 130 7.45 14.06 5.65
C GLY A 130 6.33 13.61 4.72
N ALA A 131 5.84 14.57 3.94
CA ALA A 131 4.81 14.33 2.95
C ALA A 131 5.06 15.19 1.71
N PHE A 132 4.72 14.66 0.53
CA PHE A 132 4.91 15.32 -0.74
C PHE A 132 3.72 15.06 -1.66
N SER A 133 3.35 16.04 -2.48
CA SER A 133 2.34 15.85 -3.52
C SER A 133 2.94 15.99 -4.91
N MET A 134 2.47 15.17 -5.85
CA MET A 134 2.89 15.25 -7.25
C MET A 134 2.48 16.56 -7.91
N GLU A 135 1.40 17.19 -7.45
CA GLU A 135 0.90 18.47 -7.94
C GLU A 135 1.92 19.60 -7.80
N THR A 136 2.76 19.56 -6.76
CA THR A 136 3.82 20.55 -6.51
C THR A 136 5.19 20.15 -7.06
N SER A 137 5.26 19.02 -7.75
CA SER A 137 6.47 18.49 -8.37
C SER A 137 6.59 18.93 -9.82
N ASP A 138 7.79 19.27 -10.25
CA ASP A 138 8.07 19.59 -11.65
C ASP A 138 8.03 18.34 -12.54
N ASP A 139 8.53 17.21 -12.01
CA ASP A 139 8.53 15.90 -12.67
C ASP A 139 8.66 14.75 -11.66
N MET A 140 8.68 13.52 -12.16
CA MET A 140 8.81 12.32 -11.33
C MET A 140 10.17 12.26 -10.63
N ASP A 141 11.25 12.69 -11.24
CA ASP A 141 12.59 12.68 -10.66
C ASP A 141 12.68 13.61 -9.45
N ASP A 142 12.04 14.78 -9.53
CA ASP A 142 11.93 15.73 -8.40
C ASP A 142 11.20 15.08 -7.21
N ALA A 143 10.07 14.41 -7.47
CA ALA A 143 9.33 13.70 -6.43
C ALA A 143 10.17 12.59 -5.77
N VAL A 144 10.87 11.78 -6.57
CA VAL A 144 11.73 10.69 -6.08
C VAL A 144 12.88 11.26 -5.24
N ASN A 145 13.54 12.31 -5.70
CA ASN A 145 14.63 12.97 -4.97
C ASN A 145 14.16 13.55 -3.63
N HIS A 146 12.97 14.18 -3.61
CA HIS A 146 12.39 14.70 -2.39
C HIS A 146 12.11 13.59 -1.36
N ILE A 147 11.46 12.52 -1.79
CA ILE A 147 11.12 11.37 -0.93
C ILE A 147 12.41 10.69 -0.41
N ASN A 148 13.40 10.50 -1.26
CA ASN A 148 14.69 9.90 -0.84
C ASN A 148 15.41 10.74 0.23
N GLY A 149 15.23 12.06 0.21
CA GLY A 149 15.81 12.97 1.21
C GLY A 149 15.12 12.92 2.58
N LEU A 150 13.96 12.25 2.70
CA LEU A 150 13.20 12.17 3.95
C LEU A 150 13.65 11.05 4.90
N ASP A 151 14.56 10.18 4.50
CA ASP A 151 15.04 9.03 5.28
C ASP A 151 13.90 8.13 5.79
N ALA A 152 12.82 8.02 5.04
CA ALA A 152 11.70 7.16 5.37
C ALA A 152 12.02 5.69 5.05
N GLU A 153 11.54 4.78 5.88
CA GLU A 153 11.65 3.33 5.63
C GLU A 153 10.47 2.80 4.82
N LEU A 154 9.33 3.50 4.85
CA LEU A 154 8.12 3.16 4.11
C LEU A 154 7.50 4.42 3.53
N VAL A 155 7.06 4.32 2.27
CA VAL A 155 6.30 5.37 1.59
C VAL A 155 4.88 4.87 1.36
N ILE A 156 3.91 5.64 1.84
CA ILE A 156 2.48 5.44 1.56
C ILE A 156 2.13 6.31 0.36
N ALA A 157 1.74 5.66 -0.72
CA ALA A 157 1.39 6.33 -1.96
C ALA A 157 -0.06 6.04 -2.36
#